data_224fbf3c796e037768d39f3547cdad49
#
_entry.id   224fbf3c796e037768d39f3547cdad49
#
_cell.length_a   1.000
_cell.length_b   1.000
_cell.length_c   1.000
_cell.angle_alpha   90.00
_cell.angle_beta   90.00
_cell.angle_gamma   90.00
#
_symmetry.space_group_name_H-M   'P 1'
#
loop_
_entity.id
_entity.type
_entity.pdbx_description
1 polymer ?
#
loop_
_entity_poly.entity_id
_entity_poly.type
_entity_poly.pdbx_seq_one_letter_code
_entity_poly.pdbx_strand_id
1 'polypeptide(L)'
;MRFIGIDLAGSPKNDTGFCVLEVTGKDKIIAVTLLHSDSEIIEKIRKTSPDLIAIDAPLTYAGINRECDSILSPYGALPVTLRGMEVLAKRGTTLAAELRKTGCKYIEVYAKASGKILGLYDEEESSVQRMLLAIGLCGDLERRILSRDEIDAIFAALTAYLYTTGSTEEAGDESGKIILPKV
;
A
#
# COMPACT_ATOMS: atom_id res chain seq x y z
N MET A 1 -15.11 -8.93 -4.07
CA MET A 1 -13.64 -9.03 -4.03
C MET A 1 -13.14 -8.27 -2.83
N ARG A 2 -12.03 -8.74 -2.21
CA ARG A 2 -11.39 -8.08 -1.08
C ARG A 2 -9.94 -7.79 -1.40
N PHE A 3 -9.53 -6.56 -1.17
CA PHE A 3 -8.16 -6.10 -1.35
C PHE A 3 -7.62 -5.62 -0.02
N ILE A 4 -6.35 -5.92 0.24
CA ILE A 4 -5.66 -5.35 1.39
C ILE A 4 -4.62 -4.36 0.88
N GLY A 5 -4.59 -3.17 1.51
CA GLY A 5 -3.50 -2.22 1.40
C GLY A 5 -2.77 -2.10 2.72
N ILE A 6 -1.45 -2.05 2.65
CA ILE A 6 -0.58 -1.94 3.82
C ILE A 6 0.42 -0.80 3.57
N ASP A 7 0.39 0.20 4.42
CA ASP A 7 1.47 1.20 4.55
C ASP A 7 2.40 0.73 5.67
N LEU A 8 3.47 0.05 5.31
CA LEU A 8 4.32 -0.67 6.25
C LEU A 8 5.32 0.28 6.93
N ALA A 9 5.25 0.39 8.24
CA ALA A 9 6.28 1.08 9.02
C ALA A 9 7.62 0.32 9.01
N GLY A 10 8.75 1.04 9.07
CA GLY A 10 10.08 0.42 9.16
C GLY A 10 10.32 -0.35 10.47
N SER A 11 9.59 -0.03 11.53
CA SER A 11 9.72 -0.67 12.86
C SER A 11 8.35 -1.11 13.38
N PRO A 12 8.25 -2.29 14.02
CA PRO A 12 7.01 -2.74 14.66
C PRO A 12 6.60 -1.93 15.90
N LYS A 13 7.36 -0.88 16.24
CA LYS A 13 7.00 0.09 17.30
C LYS A 13 6.18 1.26 16.75
N ASN A 14 6.19 1.45 15.44
CA ASN A 14 5.47 2.51 14.75
C ASN A 14 4.20 1.95 14.13
N ASP A 15 3.25 2.85 13.88
CA ASP A 15 2.00 2.51 13.24
C ASP A 15 2.22 2.04 11.81
N THR A 16 1.57 0.95 11.44
CA THR A 16 1.44 0.42 10.09
C THR A 16 -0.02 0.58 9.69
N GLY A 17 -0.29 1.34 8.65
CA GLY A 17 -1.63 1.48 8.10
C GLY A 17 -2.08 0.17 7.46
N PHE A 18 -3.30 -0.27 7.76
CA PHE A 18 -3.90 -1.48 7.20
C PHE A 18 -5.32 -1.20 6.74
N CYS A 19 -5.57 -1.37 5.46
CA CYS A 19 -6.87 -1.14 4.82
C CYS A 19 -7.42 -2.45 4.24
N VAL A 20 -8.70 -2.70 4.48
CA VAL A 20 -9.50 -3.69 3.74
C VAL A 20 -10.46 -2.92 2.84
N LEU A 21 -10.32 -3.10 1.52
CA LEU A 21 -11.26 -2.61 0.53
C LEU A 21 -12.13 -3.78 0.06
N GLU A 22 -13.41 -3.74 0.39
CA GLU A 22 -14.42 -4.66 -0.16
C GLU A 22 -15.12 -4.03 -1.37
N VAL A 23 -15.12 -4.77 -2.49
CA VAL A 23 -15.81 -4.35 -3.73
C VAL A 23 -16.92 -5.35 -4.05
N THR A 24 -18.15 -4.87 -4.01
CA THR A 24 -19.36 -5.65 -4.32
C THR A 24 -20.23 -4.87 -5.31
N GLY A 25 -20.24 -5.28 -6.56
CA GLY A 25 -20.91 -4.54 -7.63
C GLY A 25 -20.28 -3.14 -7.79
N LYS A 26 -21.04 -2.09 -7.47
CA LYS A 26 -20.58 -0.69 -7.51
C LYS A 26 -20.09 -0.18 -6.16
N ASP A 27 -20.38 -0.91 -5.08
CA ASP A 27 -20.05 -0.48 -3.73
C ASP A 27 -18.58 -0.77 -3.42
N LYS A 28 -17.90 0.20 -2.83
CA LYS A 28 -16.51 0.15 -2.39
C LYS A 28 -16.42 0.56 -0.93
N ILE A 29 -16.34 -0.41 -0.05
CA ILE A 29 -16.37 -0.20 1.40
C ILE A 29 -14.95 -0.34 1.96
N ILE A 30 -14.54 0.66 2.74
CA ILE A 30 -13.24 0.75 3.37
C ILE A 30 -13.36 0.48 4.87
N ALA A 31 -12.54 -0.42 5.37
CA ALA A 31 -12.26 -0.59 6.80
C ALA A 31 -10.77 -0.44 7.04
N VAL A 32 -10.38 0.49 7.92
CA VAL A 32 -8.97 0.78 8.21
C VAL A 32 -8.64 0.57 9.68
N THR A 33 -7.40 0.21 9.96
CA THR A 33 -6.86 0.08 11.32
C THR A 33 -5.36 0.29 11.31
N LEU A 34 -4.80 0.63 12.46
CA LEU A 34 -3.36 0.65 12.68
C LEU A 34 -2.93 -0.67 13.32
N LEU A 35 -1.85 -1.24 12.81
CA LEU A 35 -1.20 -2.46 13.31
C LEU A 35 0.27 -2.17 13.57
N HIS A 36 0.95 -3.04 14.32
CA HIS A 36 2.33 -2.85 14.70
C HIS A 36 3.23 -4.01 14.28
N SER A 37 2.96 -5.20 14.80
CA SER A 37 3.80 -6.37 14.60
C SER A 37 3.46 -7.14 13.32
N ASP A 38 4.45 -7.82 12.76
CA ASP A 38 4.24 -8.66 11.57
C ASP A 38 3.28 -9.81 11.86
N SER A 39 3.22 -10.30 13.11
CA SER A 39 2.25 -11.32 13.54
C SER A 39 0.81 -10.82 13.47
N GLU A 40 0.54 -9.58 13.91
CA GLU A 40 -0.79 -8.96 13.80
C GLU A 40 -1.19 -8.78 12.32
N ILE A 41 -0.26 -8.32 11.49
CA ILE A 41 -0.47 -8.14 10.05
C ILE A 41 -0.84 -9.48 9.40
N ILE A 42 -0.05 -10.52 9.63
CA ILE A 42 -0.28 -11.86 9.05
C ILE A 42 -1.60 -12.46 9.56
N GLU A 43 -1.91 -12.32 10.84
CA GLU A 43 -3.17 -12.79 11.41
C GLU A 43 -4.38 -12.09 10.77
N LYS A 44 -4.31 -10.76 10.60
CA LYS A 44 -5.36 -9.98 9.97
C LYS A 44 -5.55 -10.35 8.50
N ILE A 45 -4.46 -10.56 7.74
CA ILE A 45 -4.49 -11.05 6.36
C ILE A 45 -5.21 -12.41 6.28
N ARG A 46 -4.85 -13.37 7.14
CA ARG A 46 -5.47 -14.70 7.17
C ARG A 46 -6.98 -14.62 7.44
N LYS A 47 -7.41 -13.78 8.39
CA LYS A 47 -8.84 -13.56 8.72
C LYS A 47 -9.60 -12.93 7.58
N THR A 48 -8.97 -12.05 6.80
CA THR A 48 -9.60 -11.33 5.70
C THR A 48 -9.73 -12.20 4.45
N SER A 49 -8.79 -13.14 4.20
CA SER A 49 -8.72 -13.96 2.98
C SER A 49 -8.82 -13.12 1.71
N PRO A 50 -7.85 -12.21 1.45
CA PRO A 50 -7.92 -11.26 0.34
C PRO A 50 -7.66 -11.93 -1.01
N ASP A 51 -8.19 -11.33 -2.08
CA ASP A 51 -7.87 -11.68 -3.46
C ASP A 51 -6.46 -11.19 -3.86
N LEU A 52 -6.06 -10.01 -3.33
CA LEU A 52 -4.74 -9.41 -3.57
C LEU A 52 -4.35 -8.49 -2.41
N ILE A 53 -3.06 -8.45 -2.09
CA ILE A 53 -2.45 -7.56 -1.10
C ILE A 53 -1.53 -6.59 -1.82
N ALA A 54 -1.64 -5.29 -1.54
CA ALA A 54 -0.69 -4.27 -1.97
C ALA A 54 0.06 -3.71 -0.76
N ILE A 55 1.38 -3.62 -0.85
CA ILE A 55 2.23 -3.21 0.25
C ILE A 55 3.08 -2.01 -0.19
N ASP A 56 2.94 -0.89 0.51
CA ASP A 56 3.79 0.28 0.38
C ASP A 56 5.06 0.07 1.22
N ALA A 57 5.97 -0.68 0.66
CA ALA A 57 7.32 -0.90 1.15
C ALA A 57 8.13 -1.65 0.10
N PRO A 58 9.46 -1.51 0.08
CA PRO A 58 10.32 -2.34 -0.73
C PRO A 58 10.20 -3.82 -0.35
N LEU A 59 9.79 -4.68 -1.29
CA LEU A 59 9.62 -6.13 -1.08
C LEU A 59 10.81 -6.94 -1.60
N THR A 60 11.79 -6.25 -2.21
CA THR A 60 13.07 -6.80 -2.66
C THR A 60 14.20 -5.90 -2.16
N TYR A 61 15.26 -6.49 -1.61
CA TYR A 61 16.43 -5.75 -1.14
C TYR A 61 17.69 -6.58 -1.24
N ALA A 62 18.65 -6.12 -2.05
CA ALA A 62 19.95 -6.77 -2.25
C ALA A 62 21.14 -5.92 -1.75
N GLY A 63 20.88 -4.90 -0.92
CA GLY A 63 21.92 -3.99 -0.41
C GLY A 63 22.32 -2.88 -1.39
N ILE A 64 21.66 -2.74 -2.51
CA ILE A 64 21.89 -1.72 -3.55
C ILE A 64 20.59 -0.99 -3.88
N ASN A 65 20.72 0.20 -4.47
CA ASN A 65 19.57 0.95 -4.95
C ASN A 65 18.90 0.24 -6.13
N ARG A 66 17.58 0.36 -6.21
CA ARG A 66 16.75 -0.24 -7.25
C ARG A 66 16.38 0.80 -8.30
N GLU A 67 16.15 0.37 -9.53
CA GLU A 67 15.76 1.26 -10.62
C GLU A 67 14.38 1.87 -10.37
N CYS A 68 13.41 1.09 -9.85
CA CYS A 68 12.07 1.57 -9.52
C CYS A 68 12.08 2.77 -8.57
N ASP A 69 12.96 2.78 -7.54
CA ASP A 69 13.06 3.92 -6.61
C ASP A 69 13.58 5.17 -7.31
N SER A 70 14.51 5.01 -8.25
CA SER A 70 15.04 6.13 -9.05
C SER A 70 13.99 6.70 -10.00
N ILE A 71 13.21 5.85 -10.66
CA ILE A 71 12.09 6.24 -11.53
C ILE A 71 11.04 7.03 -10.72
N LEU A 72 10.78 6.63 -9.48
CA LEU A 72 9.77 7.25 -8.62
C LEU A 72 10.28 8.41 -7.77
N SER A 73 11.54 8.79 -7.90
CA SER A 73 12.11 9.94 -7.19
C SER A 73 11.32 11.26 -7.39
N PRO A 74 10.71 11.57 -8.56
CA PRO A 74 9.86 12.77 -8.73
C PRO A 74 8.61 12.76 -7.84
N TYR A 75 8.15 11.58 -7.39
CA TYR A 75 7.04 11.43 -6.44
C TYR A 75 7.51 11.47 -4.98
N GLY A 76 8.83 11.48 -4.74
CA GLY A 76 9.44 11.54 -3.43
C GLY A 76 9.96 10.20 -2.91
N ALA A 77 10.09 9.18 -3.78
CA ALA A 77 10.73 7.92 -3.41
C ALA A 77 12.20 8.17 -3.04
N LEU A 78 12.66 7.50 -2.00
CA LEU A 78 14.02 7.59 -1.49
C LEU A 78 14.79 6.30 -1.82
N PRO A 79 16.11 6.40 -2.07
CA PRO A 79 16.95 5.22 -2.28
C PRO A 79 16.85 4.24 -1.09
N VAL A 80 16.68 2.95 -1.37
CA VAL A 80 16.57 1.92 -0.31
C VAL A 80 17.82 1.77 0.54
N THR A 81 18.96 2.28 0.09
CA THR A 81 20.22 2.28 0.86
C THR A 81 20.28 3.39 1.92
N LEU A 82 19.37 4.36 1.91
CA LEU A 82 19.25 5.30 3.02
C LEU A 82 18.86 4.56 4.30
N ARG A 83 19.48 4.92 5.43
CA ARG A 83 19.38 4.20 6.70
C ARG A 83 17.92 3.86 7.12
N GLY A 84 16.99 4.82 7.01
CA GLY A 84 15.58 4.59 7.34
C GLY A 84 14.89 3.64 6.36
N MET A 85 15.16 3.82 5.06
CA MET A 85 14.61 2.98 3.99
C MET A 85 15.18 1.57 4.01
N GLU A 86 16.45 1.41 4.39
CA GLU A 86 17.05 0.08 4.55
C GLU A 86 16.32 -0.77 5.60
N VAL A 87 15.94 -0.16 6.72
CA VAL A 87 15.18 -0.86 7.77
C VAL A 87 13.81 -1.29 7.25
N LEU A 88 13.11 -0.39 6.53
CA LEU A 88 11.84 -0.69 5.90
C LEU A 88 11.96 -1.80 4.85
N ALA A 89 12.98 -1.73 3.98
CA ALA A 89 13.23 -2.73 2.94
C ALA A 89 13.52 -4.13 3.53
N LYS A 90 14.29 -4.21 4.60
CA LYS A 90 14.53 -5.48 5.31
C LYS A 90 13.23 -6.04 5.89
N ARG A 91 12.40 -5.21 6.52
CA ARG A 91 11.11 -5.62 7.06
C ARG A 91 10.15 -6.07 5.95
N GLY A 92 10.01 -5.28 4.89
CA GLY A 92 9.14 -5.59 3.74
C GLY A 92 9.54 -6.90 3.06
N THR A 93 10.85 -7.12 2.84
CA THR A 93 11.38 -8.38 2.28
C THR A 93 11.06 -9.59 3.18
N THR A 94 11.16 -9.43 4.50
CA THR A 94 10.80 -10.48 5.47
C THR A 94 9.30 -10.78 5.41
N LEU A 95 8.45 -9.76 5.43
CA LEU A 95 7.00 -9.91 5.31
C LEU A 95 6.61 -10.59 3.98
N ALA A 96 7.23 -10.19 2.87
CA ALA A 96 7.00 -10.82 1.57
C ALA A 96 7.37 -12.32 1.58
N ALA A 97 8.46 -12.69 2.26
CA ALA A 97 8.85 -14.10 2.40
C ALA A 97 7.82 -14.91 3.20
N GLU A 98 7.24 -14.34 4.26
CA GLU A 98 6.17 -14.99 5.03
C GLU A 98 4.88 -15.12 4.20
N LEU A 99 4.50 -14.08 3.44
CA LEU A 99 3.32 -14.13 2.56
C LEU A 99 3.44 -15.20 1.48
N ARG A 100 4.63 -15.39 0.90
CA ARG A 100 4.87 -16.49 -0.07
C ARG A 100 4.56 -17.86 0.54
N LYS A 101 4.91 -18.10 1.79
CA LYS A 101 4.61 -19.37 2.49
C LYS A 101 3.11 -19.61 2.68
N THR A 102 2.33 -18.53 2.75
CA THR A 102 0.85 -18.63 2.90
C THR A 102 0.12 -18.80 1.58
N GLY A 103 0.81 -18.64 0.44
CA GLY A 103 0.21 -18.67 -0.90
C GLY A 103 -0.60 -17.40 -1.25
N CYS A 104 -0.54 -16.35 -0.43
CA CYS A 104 -1.20 -15.08 -0.72
C CYS A 104 -0.52 -14.36 -1.88
N LYS A 105 -1.34 -13.79 -2.79
CA LYS A 105 -0.85 -12.93 -3.86
C LYS A 105 -0.59 -11.54 -3.29
N TYR A 106 0.55 -10.95 -3.65
CA TYR A 106 0.87 -9.59 -3.24
C TYR A 106 1.65 -8.84 -4.32
N ILE A 107 1.59 -7.53 -4.26
CA ILE A 107 2.32 -6.57 -5.13
C ILE A 107 2.98 -5.50 -4.26
N GLU A 108 4.08 -4.96 -4.75
CA GLU A 108 4.70 -3.75 -4.22
C GLU A 108 4.08 -2.52 -4.88
N VAL A 109 3.74 -1.51 -4.09
CA VAL A 109 3.18 -0.25 -4.56
C VAL A 109 3.93 0.92 -3.91
N TYR A 110 3.67 2.14 -4.39
CA TYR A 110 4.08 3.37 -3.73
C TYR A 110 2.84 4.26 -3.56
N ALA A 111 2.25 4.24 -2.37
CA ALA A 111 0.96 4.86 -2.06
C ALA A 111 0.93 6.36 -2.38
N LYS A 112 1.96 7.11 -2.00
CA LYS A 112 2.07 8.53 -2.32
C LYS A 112 2.05 8.82 -3.82
N ALA A 113 2.77 8.02 -4.62
CA ALA A 113 2.75 8.14 -6.07
C ALA A 113 1.36 7.79 -6.61
N SER A 114 0.75 6.70 -6.11
CA SER A 114 -0.60 6.29 -6.48
C SER A 114 -1.61 7.41 -6.24
N GLY A 115 -1.59 8.04 -5.07
CA GLY A 115 -2.46 9.18 -4.75
C GLY A 115 -2.27 10.36 -5.70
N LYS A 116 -1.01 10.72 -6.02
CA LYS A 116 -0.69 11.82 -6.94
C LYS A 116 -1.12 11.52 -8.38
N ILE A 117 -0.86 10.32 -8.88
CA ILE A 117 -1.26 9.88 -10.23
C ILE A 117 -2.78 9.91 -10.38
N LEU A 118 -3.52 9.47 -9.36
CA LEU A 118 -4.98 9.50 -9.35
C LEU A 118 -5.57 10.91 -9.16
N GLY A 119 -4.76 11.92 -8.89
CA GLY A 119 -5.23 13.28 -8.58
C GLY A 119 -5.95 13.40 -7.23
N LEU A 120 -5.67 12.48 -6.30
CA LEU A 120 -6.31 12.38 -5.00
C LEU A 120 -5.37 12.69 -3.82
N TYR A 121 -4.17 13.21 -4.09
CA TYR A 121 -3.19 13.52 -3.05
C TYR A 121 -3.25 14.98 -2.63
N ASP A 122 -3.22 15.21 -1.32
CA ASP A 122 -3.06 16.52 -0.67
C ASP A 122 -2.23 16.32 0.61
N GLU A 123 -1.57 17.39 1.09
CA GLU A 123 -0.84 17.34 2.37
C GLU A 123 -1.81 17.32 3.58
N GLU A 124 -3.04 17.78 3.40
CA GLU A 124 -4.09 17.75 4.42
C GLU A 124 -4.93 16.46 4.30
N GLU A 125 -4.90 15.61 5.32
CA GLU A 125 -5.62 14.33 5.37
C GLU A 125 -7.13 14.49 5.13
N SER A 126 -7.72 15.51 5.71
CA SER A 126 -9.17 15.78 5.56
C SER A 126 -9.55 16.12 4.12
N SER A 127 -8.64 16.75 3.37
CA SER A 127 -8.80 17.03 1.95
C SER A 127 -8.78 15.75 1.12
N VAL A 128 -7.79 14.88 1.36
CA VAL A 128 -7.69 13.56 0.71
C VAL A 128 -8.94 12.73 1.01
N GLN A 129 -9.37 12.69 2.26
CA GLN A 129 -10.55 11.93 2.68
C GLN A 129 -11.82 12.38 1.96
N ARG A 130 -12.03 13.70 1.78
CA ARG A 130 -13.15 14.24 0.98
C ARG A 130 -13.07 13.80 -0.49
N MET A 131 -11.88 13.80 -1.08
CA MET A 131 -11.69 13.32 -2.45
C MET A 131 -11.99 11.83 -2.60
N LEU A 132 -11.57 11.01 -1.64
CA LEU A 132 -11.86 9.57 -1.61
C LEU A 132 -13.37 9.30 -1.49
N LEU A 133 -14.08 10.05 -0.65
CA LEU A 133 -15.54 9.99 -0.56
C LEU A 133 -16.20 10.40 -1.89
N ALA A 134 -15.70 11.45 -2.54
CA ALA A 134 -16.24 11.96 -3.80
C ALA A 134 -16.14 10.94 -4.96
N ILE A 135 -15.15 10.05 -4.94
CA ILE A 135 -15.04 8.96 -5.93
C ILE A 135 -15.83 7.70 -5.54
N GLY A 136 -16.66 7.77 -4.48
CA GLY A 136 -17.60 6.73 -4.09
C GLY A 136 -17.05 5.66 -3.16
N LEU A 137 -15.94 5.95 -2.45
CA LEU A 137 -15.53 5.10 -1.33
C LEU A 137 -16.34 5.48 -0.09
N CYS A 138 -16.69 4.51 0.73
CA CYS A 138 -17.47 4.69 1.98
C CYS A 138 -16.92 3.84 3.12
N GLY A 139 -17.57 3.83 4.26
CA GLY A 139 -17.16 3.05 5.43
C GLY A 139 -16.47 3.91 6.48
N ASP A 140 -15.26 3.58 6.90
CA ASP A 140 -14.55 4.32 7.97
C ASP A 140 -14.23 5.76 7.58
N LEU A 141 -14.13 6.07 6.27
CA LEU A 141 -14.02 7.43 5.74
C LEU A 141 -15.15 8.37 6.18
N GLU A 142 -16.32 7.84 6.49
CA GLU A 142 -17.51 8.62 6.87
C GLU A 142 -17.61 8.82 8.39
N ARG A 143 -16.83 8.06 9.17
CA ARG A 143 -17.01 7.95 10.61
C ARG A 143 -16.03 8.75 11.44
N ARG A 144 -14.84 8.97 10.94
CA ARG A 144 -13.76 9.68 11.64
C ARG A 144 -12.72 10.23 10.67
N ILE A 145 -11.88 11.11 11.18
CA ILE A 145 -10.69 11.55 10.45
C ILE A 145 -9.64 10.44 10.54
N LEU A 146 -9.05 10.10 9.40
CA LEU A 146 -8.02 9.08 9.27
C LEU A 146 -6.63 9.69 9.39
N SER A 147 -5.67 8.89 9.88
CA SER A 147 -4.25 9.24 9.85
C SER A 147 -3.67 9.12 8.44
N ARG A 148 -2.46 9.68 8.23
CA ARG A 148 -1.74 9.55 6.96
C ARG A 148 -1.48 8.07 6.63
N ASP A 149 -1.02 7.28 7.59
CA ASP A 149 -0.73 5.86 7.41
C ASP A 149 -1.99 5.07 6.96
N GLU A 150 -3.16 5.41 7.52
CA GLU A 150 -4.43 4.80 7.10
C GLU A 150 -4.83 5.22 5.68
N ILE A 151 -4.61 6.48 5.30
CA ILE A 151 -4.87 7.00 3.95
C ILE A 151 -3.93 6.34 2.92
N ASP A 152 -2.65 6.21 3.24
CA ASP A 152 -1.68 5.59 2.34
C ASP A 152 -1.98 4.09 2.18
N ALA A 153 -2.46 3.41 3.23
CA ALA A 153 -3.01 2.05 3.11
C ALA A 153 -4.26 1.98 2.19
N ILE A 154 -5.11 3.02 2.16
CA ILE A 154 -6.23 3.08 1.20
C ILE A 154 -5.71 3.21 -0.23
N PHE A 155 -4.72 4.07 -0.50
CA PHE A 155 -4.12 4.16 -1.84
C PHE A 155 -3.48 2.85 -2.28
N ALA A 156 -2.83 2.12 -1.37
CA ALA A 156 -2.32 0.78 -1.64
C ALA A 156 -3.46 -0.19 -2.03
N ALA A 157 -4.55 -0.24 -1.25
CA ALA A 157 -5.70 -1.10 -1.54
C ALA A 157 -6.40 -0.75 -2.87
N LEU A 158 -6.52 0.56 -3.19
CA LEU A 158 -7.03 1.02 -4.49
C LEU A 158 -6.13 0.57 -5.64
N THR A 159 -4.82 0.63 -5.47
CA THR A 159 -3.87 0.16 -6.49
C THR A 159 -4.01 -1.34 -6.70
N ALA A 160 -4.22 -2.15 -5.64
CA ALA A 160 -4.53 -3.57 -5.78
C ALA A 160 -5.82 -3.81 -6.57
N TYR A 161 -6.87 -3.04 -6.32
CA TYR A 161 -8.11 -3.12 -7.09
C TYR A 161 -7.87 -2.77 -8.57
N LEU A 162 -7.19 -1.67 -8.86
CA LEU A 162 -6.88 -1.23 -10.23
C LEU A 162 -6.00 -2.25 -10.96
N TYR A 163 -5.10 -2.92 -10.26
CA TYR A 163 -4.28 -4.00 -10.83
C TYR A 163 -5.16 -5.14 -11.36
N THR A 164 -6.18 -5.54 -10.62
CA THR A 164 -7.09 -6.61 -11.06
C THR A 164 -7.99 -6.22 -12.22
N THR A 165 -8.19 -4.92 -12.46
CA THR A 165 -8.96 -4.39 -13.61
C THR A 165 -8.09 -4.05 -14.82
N GLY A 166 -6.76 -4.26 -14.74
CA GLY A 166 -5.82 -3.93 -15.82
C GLY A 166 -5.56 -2.44 -15.99
N SER A 167 -5.85 -1.64 -14.95
CA SER A 167 -5.68 -0.18 -14.95
C SER A 167 -4.42 0.26 -14.20
N THR A 168 -3.31 -0.48 -14.42
CA THR A 168 -2.01 -0.20 -13.80
C THR A 168 -0.87 -0.37 -14.80
N GLU A 169 0.28 0.16 -14.43
CA GLU A 169 1.55 -0.07 -15.13
C GLU A 169 2.65 -0.46 -14.12
N GLU A 170 3.74 -1.05 -14.59
CA GLU A 170 4.90 -1.43 -13.79
C GLU A 170 6.02 -0.42 -13.98
N ALA A 171 6.66 0.01 -12.88
CA ALA A 171 7.91 0.76 -12.88
C ALA A 171 9.04 -0.07 -12.28
N GLY A 172 10.20 -0.11 -12.94
CA GLY A 172 11.39 -0.82 -12.49
C GLY A 172 11.75 -2.03 -13.34
N ASP A 173 12.66 -2.84 -12.82
CA ASP A 173 13.29 -3.97 -13.49
C ASP A 173 13.34 -5.22 -12.59
N GLU A 174 14.32 -6.11 -12.85
CA GLU A 174 14.55 -7.32 -12.06
C GLU A 174 15.00 -7.03 -10.60
N SER A 175 15.52 -5.82 -10.33
CA SER A 175 15.91 -5.42 -8.97
C SER A 175 14.71 -5.10 -8.06
N GLY A 176 13.57 -4.76 -8.67
CA GLY A 176 12.29 -4.49 -8.01
C GLY A 176 11.30 -3.86 -8.97
N LYS A 177 10.02 -4.17 -8.77
CA LYS A 177 8.91 -3.65 -9.56
C LYS A 177 7.87 -3.04 -8.65
N ILE A 178 7.48 -1.81 -8.95
CA ILE A 178 6.42 -1.10 -8.25
C ILE A 178 5.23 -0.96 -9.20
N ILE A 179 4.05 -1.32 -8.72
CA ILE A 179 2.80 -1.19 -9.46
C ILE A 179 2.20 0.18 -9.18
N LEU A 180 1.84 0.88 -10.24
CA LEU A 180 1.26 2.23 -10.22
C LEU A 180 -0.07 2.25 -10.96
N PRO A 181 -1.04 3.10 -10.54
CA PRO A 181 -2.21 3.38 -11.35
C PRO A 181 -1.81 3.94 -12.72
N LYS A 182 -2.61 3.60 -13.75
CA LYS A 182 -2.52 4.20 -15.08
C LYS A 182 -3.79 4.99 -15.35
N VAL A 183 -3.65 6.30 -15.60
CA VAL A 183 -4.73 7.24 -15.92
C VAL A 183 -4.69 7.66 -17.38
#